data_95fd571b57afc674a0aee89e3c54fa86
#
_entry.id   95fd571b57afc674a0aee89e3c54fa86
#
_cell.length_a   1.000
_cell.length_b   1.000
_cell.length_c   1.000
_cell.angle_alpha   90.00
_cell.angle_beta   90.00
_cell.angle_gamma   90.00
#
_symmetry.space_group_name_H-M   'P 1'
#
loop_
_entity.id
_entity.type
_entity.pdbx_description
1 polymer ?
#
loop_
_entity_poly.entity_id
_entity_poly.type
_entity_poly.pdbx_seq_one_letter_code
_entity_poly.pdbx_strand_id
1 'polypeptide(L)' 'MTQDPHALPPPMPKDPHYVPPPRDTDRPGPHIVAQIIALEDQLKVGHVQGFTVRCDESERVGGKDSAPSPLGYFTAAIGF' A
#
# COMPACT_ATOMS: atom_id res chain seq x y z
N MET A 1 4.77 -4.71 -23.87
CA MET A 1 3.32 -4.86 -23.71
C MET A 1 2.76 -3.55 -23.18
N THR A 2 1.80 -3.00 -23.87
CA THR A 2 1.17 -1.74 -23.47
C THR A 2 -0.11 -2.05 -22.70
N GLN A 3 -0.24 -1.47 -21.52
CA GLN A 3 -1.49 -1.53 -20.77
C GLN A 3 -2.39 -0.38 -21.19
N ASP A 4 -3.68 -0.67 -21.29
CA ASP A 4 -4.68 0.39 -21.46
C ASP A 4 -4.74 1.17 -20.14
N PRO A 5 -4.39 2.47 -20.12
CA PRO A 5 -4.39 3.24 -18.87
C PRO A 5 -5.79 3.44 -18.28
N HIS A 6 -6.84 3.16 -19.06
CA HIS A 6 -8.22 3.29 -18.58
C HIS A 6 -8.82 1.95 -18.19
N ALA A 7 -8.08 0.85 -18.31
CA ALA A 7 -8.58 -0.46 -17.91
C ALA A 7 -8.72 -0.51 -16.39
N LEU A 8 -9.88 -0.99 -15.92
CA LEU A 8 -10.13 -1.15 -14.50
C LEU A 8 -9.44 -2.42 -14.00
N PRO A 9 -8.50 -2.31 -13.06
CA PRO A 9 -7.89 -3.51 -12.49
C PRO A 9 -8.89 -4.25 -11.59
N PRO A 10 -8.65 -5.53 -11.29
CA PRO A 10 -9.49 -6.24 -10.34
C PRO A 10 -9.40 -5.60 -8.95
N PRO A 11 -10.47 -5.72 -8.13
CA PRO A 11 -10.41 -5.20 -6.77
C PRO A 11 -9.28 -5.85 -5.97
N MET A 12 -8.67 -5.07 -5.09
CA MET A 12 -7.68 -5.61 -4.16
C MET A 12 -8.40 -6.48 -3.12
N PRO A 13 -7.84 -7.67 -2.81
CA PRO A 13 -8.42 -8.48 -1.74
C PRO A 13 -8.41 -7.73 -0.41
N LYS A 14 -9.54 -7.77 0.28
CA LYS A 14 -9.68 -7.15 1.59
C LYS A 14 -9.92 -8.23 2.63
N ASP A 15 -9.27 -8.11 3.78
CA ASP A 15 -9.50 -8.99 4.91
C ASP A 15 -10.96 -8.87 5.37
N PRO A 16 -11.78 -9.93 5.29
CA PRO A 16 -13.17 -9.86 5.70
C PRO A 16 -13.36 -9.65 7.20
N HIS A 17 -12.30 -9.87 7.99
CA HIS A 17 -12.32 -9.70 9.44
C HIS A 17 -11.73 -8.36 9.88
N TYR A 18 -11.42 -7.48 8.94
CA TYR A 18 -10.86 -6.18 9.28
C TYR A 18 -11.85 -5.36 10.12
N VAL A 19 -11.34 -4.84 11.23
CA VAL A 19 -12.11 -3.94 12.10
C VAL A 19 -11.42 -2.58 12.07
N PRO A 20 -12.14 -1.50 11.67
CA PRO A 20 -11.54 -0.18 11.69
C PRO A 20 -11.13 0.23 13.11
N PRO A 21 -10.06 1.03 13.24
CA PRO A 21 -9.67 1.53 14.56
C PRO A 21 -10.80 2.38 15.17
N PRO A 22 -10.92 2.41 16.50
CA PRO A 22 -11.92 3.23 17.15
C PRO A 22 -11.76 4.71 16.76
N ARG A 23 -12.90 5.36 16.54
CA ARG A 23 -12.90 6.78 16.21
C ARG A 23 -12.60 7.59 17.48
N ASP A 24 -11.60 8.46 17.40
CA ASP A 24 -11.31 9.41 18.47
C ASP A 24 -12.24 10.61 18.29
N THR A 25 -13.19 10.76 19.22
CA THR A 25 -14.19 11.84 19.14
C THR A 25 -13.59 13.22 19.42
N ASP A 26 -12.41 13.27 20.03
CA ASP A 26 -11.75 14.53 20.34
C ASP A 26 -10.90 15.06 19.16
N ARG A 27 -10.75 14.27 18.10
CA ARG A 27 -9.97 14.63 16.93
C ARG A 27 -10.83 14.55 15.68
N PRO A 28 -11.04 15.65 14.98
CA PRO A 28 -11.77 15.60 13.72
C PRO A 28 -10.94 14.93 12.63
N GLY A 29 -11.64 14.33 11.67
CA GLY A 29 -11.00 13.74 10.50
C GLY A 29 -10.92 12.22 10.55
N PRO A 30 -10.44 11.61 9.48
CA PRO A 30 -10.31 10.15 9.41
C PRO A 30 -9.19 9.64 10.30
N HIS A 31 -9.37 8.43 10.82
CA HIS A 31 -8.35 7.76 11.61
C HIS A 31 -7.85 6.56 10.81
N ILE A 32 -6.67 6.69 10.23
CA ILE A 32 -6.10 5.67 9.37
C ILE A 32 -4.79 5.18 10.00
N VAL A 33 -4.68 3.86 10.15
CA VAL A 33 -3.51 3.22 10.72
C VAL A 33 -2.94 2.25 9.69
N ALA A 34 -1.64 2.25 9.52
CA ALA A 34 -0.95 1.29 8.68
C ALA A 34 0.11 0.57 9.51
N GLN A 35 0.23 -0.73 9.28
CA GLN A 35 1.29 -1.54 9.87
C GLN A 35 2.23 -1.98 8.76
N ILE A 36 3.52 -1.70 8.92
CA ILE A 36 4.52 -2.03 7.92
C ILE A 36 5.46 -3.09 8.50
N ILE A 37 5.68 -4.15 7.75
CA ILE A 37 6.55 -5.25 8.15
C ILE A 37 7.64 -5.38 7.09
N ALA A 38 8.89 -5.26 7.52
CA ALA A 38 10.03 -5.48 6.65
C ALA A 38 10.29 -7.00 6.54
N LEU A 39 10.46 -7.45 5.33
CA LEU A 39 10.80 -8.83 5.04
C LEU A 39 12.25 -8.90 4.59
N GLU A 40 12.55 -9.73 3.58
CA GLU A 40 13.91 -9.88 3.10
C GLU A 40 14.27 -8.78 2.09
N ASP A 41 15.53 -8.46 2.00
CA ASP A 41 16.08 -7.44 1.09
C ASP A 41 15.35 -6.11 1.30
N GLN A 42 14.73 -5.56 0.25
CA GLN A 42 13.97 -4.32 0.33
C GLN A 42 12.46 -4.54 0.33
N LEU A 43 12.03 -5.79 0.36
CA LEU A 43 10.61 -6.13 0.32
C LEU A 43 9.94 -5.81 1.64
N LYS A 44 8.81 -5.14 1.57
CA LYS A 44 7.98 -4.80 2.73
C LYS A 44 6.53 -5.13 2.43
N VAL A 45 5.79 -5.39 3.49
CA VAL A 45 4.34 -5.60 3.41
C VAL A 45 3.68 -4.56 4.26
N GLY A 46 2.68 -3.89 3.72
CA GLY A 46 1.87 -2.92 4.44
C GLY A 46 0.45 -3.40 4.61
N HIS A 47 -0.07 -3.28 5.81
CA HIS A 47 -1.48 -3.57 6.10
C HIS A 47 -2.17 -2.26 6.42
N VAL A 48 -3.12 -1.87 5.59
CA VAL A 48 -3.83 -0.60 5.74
C VAL A 48 -5.29 -0.77 5.33
N GLN A 49 -6.21 -0.36 6.20
CA GLN A 49 -7.65 -0.38 5.95
C GLN A 49 -8.16 -1.77 5.51
N GLY A 50 -7.54 -2.84 6.00
CA GLY A 50 -7.92 -4.22 5.66
C GLY A 50 -7.25 -4.75 4.40
N PHE A 51 -6.47 -3.94 3.70
CA PHE A 51 -5.76 -4.35 2.49
C PHE A 51 -4.31 -4.65 2.80
N THR A 52 -3.74 -5.59 2.04
CA THR A 52 -2.32 -5.93 2.11
C THR A 52 -1.65 -5.46 0.83
N VAL A 53 -0.63 -4.64 0.95
CA VAL A 53 0.09 -4.11 -0.20
C VAL A 53 1.56 -4.46 -0.11
N ARG A 54 2.18 -4.69 -1.26
CA ARG A 54 3.62 -4.92 -1.36
C ARG A 54 4.31 -3.60 -1.63
N CYS A 55 5.51 -3.47 -1.10
CA CYS A 55 6.41 -2.38 -1.41
C CYS A 55 7.80 -2.96 -1.60
N ASP A 56 8.48 -2.54 -2.65
CA ASP A 56 9.82 -3.04 -2.94
C ASP A 56 10.64 -1.88 -3.49
N GLU A 57 11.87 -2.15 -3.85
CA GLU A 57 12.72 -1.17 -4.50
C GLU A 57 13.24 -1.75 -5.81
N SER A 58 13.81 -0.90 -6.64
CA SER A 58 14.46 -1.36 -7.86
C SER A 58 15.70 -2.19 -7.54
N GLU A 59 16.15 -2.96 -8.51
CA GLU A 59 17.35 -3.78 -8.34
C GLU A 59 18.59 -2.94 -8.05
N ARG A 60 18.61 -1.68 -8.50
CA ARG A 60 19.76 -0.78 -8.28
C ARG A 60 20.01 -0.52 -6.80
N VAL A 61 19.00 -0.62 -5.96
CA VAL A 61 19.14 -0.35 -4.53
C VAL A 61 18.86 -1.60 -3.69
N GLY A 62 18.96 -2.77 -4.30
CA GLY A 62 18.88 -4.04 -3.59
C GLY A 62 17.52 -4.68 -3.56
N GLY A 63 16.53 -4.14 -4.26
CA GLY A 63 15.22 -4.74 -4.40
C GLY A 63 15.14 -5.71 -5.57
N LYS A 64 13.95 -6.23 -5.80
CA LYS A 64 13.67 -7.14 -6.92
C LYS A 64 12.65 -6.56 -7.90
N ASP A 65 12.32 -5.29 -7.74
CA ASP A 65 11.37 -4.59 -8.61
C ASP A 65 10.03 -5.32 -8.71
N SER A 66 9.56 -5.85 -7.58
CA SER A 66 8.34 -6.67 -7.53
C SER A 66 7.11 -5.88 -7.13
N ALA A 67 7.25 -4.61 -6.82
CA ALA A 67 6.17 -3.72 -6.42
C ALA A 67 6.66 -2.28 -6.49
N PRO A 68 5.74 -1.29 -6.43
CA PRO A 68 6.18 0.10 -6.36
C PRO A 68 7.03 0.37 -5.13
N SER A 69 7.96 1.32 -5.25
CA SER A 69 8.77 1.79 -4.13
C SER A 69 7.93 2.69 -3.22
N PRO A 70 8.43 2.98 -1.99
CA PRO A 70 7.76 3.94 -1.12
C PRO A 70 7.54 5.29 -1.81
N LEU A 71 8.53 5.78 -2.54
CA LEU A 71 8.39 7.05 -3.25
C LEU A 71 7.35 6.94 -4.37
N GLY A 72 7.26 5.78 -5.04
CA GLY A 72 6.23 5.52 -6.03
C GLY A 72 4.83 5.59 -5.43
N TYR A 73 4.63 4.98 -4.28
CA TYR A 73 3.35 5.06 -3.56
C TYR A 73 3.02 6.49 -3.14
N PHE A 74 4.01 7.21 -2.63
CA PHE A 74 3.82 8.60 -2.22
C PHE A 74 3.41 9.47 -3.41
N THR A 75 4.08 9.29 -4.55
CA THR A 75 3.76 10.03 -5.76
C THR A 75 2.35 9.72 -6.25
N ALA A 76 1.97 8.43 -6.24
CA ALA A 76 0.62 8.03 -6.63
C ALA A 76 -0.43 8.63 -5.70
N ALA A 77 -0.16 8.64 -4.40
CA ALA A 77 -1.11 9.17 -3.42
C ALA A 77 -1.39 10.66 -3.66
N ILE A 78 -0.38 11.42 -4.08
CA ILE A 78 -0.56 12.84 -4.40
C ILE A 78 -1.50 12.98 -5.62
N GLY A 79 -1.40 12.06 -6.58
CA GLY A 79 -2.21 12.10 -7.78
C GLY A 79 -3.66 11.64 -7.57
N PHE A 80 -3.87 10.78 -6.59
CA PHE A 80 -5.22 10.34 -6.28
C PHE A 80 -6.05 11.50 -5.74
#